data_74301c4d65a8f1f8e7f1fb419168cfc7
#
_entry.id   74301c4d65a8f1f8e7f1fb419168cfc7
#
_cell.length_a   1.000
_cell.length_b   1.000
_cell.length_c   1.000
_cell.angle_alpha   90.00
_cell.angle_beta   90.00
_cell.angle_gamma   90.00
#
_symmetry.space_group_name_H-M   'P 1'
#
loop_
_entity.id
_entity.type
_entity.pdbx_description
1 polymer ?
#
loop_
_entity_poly.entity_id
_entity_poly.type
_entity_poly.pdbx_seq_one_letter_code
_entity_poly.pdbx_strand_id
1 'polypeptide(L)'
;MAQFDRIYQYKSIFSRKAFVPKLELLNKLEISEATFKRDLDKMRDVYNYEIVYDRFENAYRLNNTDGTYELPGLMFTHKELLALLTIHNMITELEPGLLGPKLQPLQERLADLLASEGVDASALTKRVRAVHAGKRRLELKSFQVLAEATLERKQLHVTHFNRGRNETTVRDISPQQLVHYRDNWYVDAWCHKRERLQSFSIDAITQCEKLDKPAKEVNQKAIQEQMQSGYGIFGGEARYWAKLKFSPERARWVQAEEWHPDQKSTLHPDGSYTLEVPYSDARELLGDVLRFGADVEVLAPKSLRASAMEAFTKALDQYKS
;
A
#
# COMPACT_ATOMS: atom_id res chain seq x y z
N MET A 1 -6.64 -40.00 -11.75
CA MET A 1 -6.98 -38.57 -11.71
C MET A 1 -6.53 -38.00 -10.38
N ALA A 2 -5.80 -36.88 -10.37
CA ALA A 2 -5.37 -36.26 -9.12
C ALA A 2 -6.58 -35.77 -8.32
N GLN A 3 -6.50 -35.74 -6.99
CA GLN A 3 -7.62 -35.38 -6.12
C GLN A 3 -8.11 -33.93 -6.39
N PHE A 4 -7.21 -33.02 -6.75
CA PHE A 4 -7.54 -31.64 -7.13
C PHE A 4 -8.40 -31.56 -8.40
N ASP A 5 -8.13 -32.38 -9.41
CA ASP A 5 -8.91 -32.38 -10.64
C ASP A 5 -10.36 -32.82 -10.38
N ARG A 6 -10.58 -33.71 -9.38
CA ARG A 6 -11.95 -34.14 -9.02
C ARG A 6 -12.77 -33.05 -8.33
N ILE A 7 -12.15 -32.27 -7.43
CA ILE A 7 -12.85 -31.15 -6.73
C ILE A 7 -13.32 -30.12 -7.76
N TYR A 8 -12.49 -29.84 -8.76
CA TYR A 8 -12.87 -28.98 -9.88
C TYR A 8 -14.08 -29.51 -10.65
N GLN A 9 -14.08 -30.82 -10.92
CA GLN A 9 -15.19 -31.48 -11.63
C GLN A 9 -16.48 -31.45 -10.82
N TYR A 10 -16.42 -31.69 -9.49
CA TYR A 10 -17.58 -31.50 -8.60
C TYR A 10 -18.18 -30.12 -8.73
N LYS A 11 -17.35 -29.09 -8.64
CA LYS A 11 -17.80 -27.69 -8.76
C LYS A 11 -18.42 -27.42 -10.13
N SER A 12 -17.78 -27.85 -11.20
CA SER A 12 -18.30 -27.72 -12.56
C SER A 12 -19.67 -28.41 -12.75
N ILE A 13 -19.87 -29.54 -12.09
CA ILE A 13 -21.16 -30.26 -12.14
C ILE A 13 -22.21 -29.49 -11.35
N PHE A 14 -21.92 -29.04 -10.14
CA PHE A 14 -22.84 -28.27 -9.29
C PHE A 14 -23.16 -26.88 -9.83
N SER A 15 -22.25 -26.24 -10.58
CA SER A 15 -22.52 -24.95 -11.21
C SER A 15 -23.53 -25.03 -12.38
N ARG A 16 -23.63 -26.21 -13.01
CA ARG A 16 -24.53 -26.46 -14.14
C ARG A 16 -25.91 -26.98 -13.75
N LYS A 17 -26.01 -27.59 -12.57
CA LYS A 17 -27.24 -28.20 -12.06
C LYS A 17 -27.43 -27.89 -10.58
N ALA A 18 -28.56 -27.35 -10.22
CA ALA A 18 -28.90 -27.05 -8.84
C ALA A 18 -28.98 -28.30 -7.94
N PHE A 19 -29.47 -29.41 -8.49
CA PHE A 19 -29.59 -30.71 -7.80
C PHE A 19 -28.90 -31.80 -8.63
N VAL A 20 -28.00 -32.57 -8.04
CA VAL A 20 -27.24 -33.62 -8.72
C VAL A 20 -27.38 -34.93 -7.93
N PRO A 21 -28.00 -35.97 -8.52
CA PRO A 21 -28.09 -37.27 -7.89
C PRO A 21 -26.74 -37.92 -7.64
N LYS A 22 -26.62 -38.65 -6.51
CA LYS A 22 -25.38 -39.33 -6.14
C LYS A 22 -24.82 -40.21 -7.27
N LEU A 23 -25.67 -40.95 -7.94
CA LEU A 23 -25.31 -41.87 -9.03
C LEU A 23 -24.72 -41.10 -10.22
N GLU A 24 -25.22 -39.91 -10.53
CA GLU A 24 -24.66 -39.05 -11.58
C GLU A 24 -23.27 -38.58 -11.23
N LEU A 25 -23.02 -38.19 -9.96
CA LEU A 25 -21.70 -37.81 -9.48
C LEU A 25 -20.70 -38.96 -9.57
N LEU A 26 -21.08 -40.15 -9.09
CA LEU A 26 -20.23 -41.34 -9.15
C LEU A 26 -19.84 -41.70 -10.60
N ASN A 27 -20.82 -41.67 -11.51
CA ASN A 27 -20.61 -42.02 -12.92
C ASN A 27 -19.77 -40.98 -13.66
N LYS A 28 -20.06 -39.71 -13.48
CA LYS A 28 -19.33 -38.64 -14.18
C LYS A 28 -17.88 -38.49 -13.72
N LEU A 29 -17.63 -38.77 -12.44
CA LEU A 29 -16.31 -38.64 -11.85
C LEU A 29 -15.52 -39.97 -11.86
N GLU A 30 -16.17 -41.06 -12.28
CA GLU A 30 -15.60 -42.42 -12.32
C GLU A 30 -14.99 -42.83 -10.98
N ILE A 31 -15.73 -42.61 -9.88
CA ILE A 31 -15.25 -42.87 -8.51
C ILE A 31 -16.14 -43.82 -7.74
N SER A 32 -15.55 -44.45 -6.72
CA SER A 32 -16.29 -45.29 -5.77
C SER A 32 -17.05 -44.43 -4.73
N GLU A 33 -18.06 -45.02 -4.10
CA GLU A 33 -18.79 -44.36 -3.00
C GLU A 33 -17.88 -43.94 -1.82
N ALA A 34 -16.87 -44.77 -1.52
CA ALA A 34 -15.91 -44.47 -0.47
C ALA A 34 -15.04 -43.24 -0.82
N THR A 35 -14.66 -43.09 -2.09
CA THR A 35 -13.94 -41.91 -2.59
C THR A 35 -14.85 -40.69 -2.58
N PHE A 36 -16.09 -40.84 -3.02
CA PHE A 36 -17.10 -39.78 -3.00
C PHE A 36 -17.30 -39.21 -1.58
N LYS A 37 -17.50 -40.07 -0.59
CA LYS A 37 -17.68 -39.64 0.80
C LYS A 37 -16.47 -38.85 1.32
N ARG A 38 -15.26 -39.35 1.05
CA ARG A 38 -13.99 -38.72 1.45
C ARG A 38 -13.78 -37.35 0.75
N ASP A 39 -14.14 -37.26 -0.51
CA ASP A 39 -14.06 -36.03 -1.27
C ASP A 39 -15.08 -34.99 -0.74
N LEU A 40 -16.32 -35.42 -0.42
CA LEU A 40 -17.35 -34.56 0.19
C LEU A 40 -16.92 -34.04 1.57
N ASP A 41 -16.40 -34.91 2.44
CA ASP A 41 -15.92 -34.51 3.77
C ASP A 41 -14.82 -33.47 3.63
N LYS A 42 -13.87 -33.69 2.71
CA LYS A 42 -12.79 -32.73 2.45
C LYS A 42 -13.30 -31.42 1.86
N MET A 43 -14.28 -31.46 0.96
CA MET A 43 -14.90 -30.26 0.40
C MET A 43 -15.61 -29.44 1.48
N ARG A 44 -16.24 -30.09 2.46
CA ARG A 44 -16.90 -29.43 3.59
C ARG A 44 -15.92 -28.89 4.62
N ASP A 45 -14.97 -29.74 5.06
CA ASP A 45 -14.12 -29.44 6.22
C ASP A 45 -12.92 -28.57 5.87
N VAL A 46 -12.36 -28.72 4.67
CA VAL A 46 -11.14 -28.01 4.24
C VAL A 46 -11.43 -26.83 3.33
N TYR A 47 -12.42 -26.98 2.45
CA TYR A 47 -12.76 -25.95 1.46
C TYR A 47 -14.05 -25.19 1.78
N ASN A 48 -14.66 -25.46 2.93
CA ASN A 48 -15.87 -24.81 3.41
C ASN A 48 -17.04 -24.81 2.40
N TYR A 49 -17.12 -25.84 1.52
CA TYR A 49 -18.24 -25.97 0.60
C TYR A 49 -19.49 -26.44 1.37
N GLU A 50 -20.56 -25.69 1.31
CA GLU A 50 -21.84 -26.06 1.89
C GLU A 50 -22.60 -27.03 0.96
N ILE A 51 -22.13 -28.28 0.85
CA ILE A 51 -22.78 -29.32 0.05
C ILE A 51 -23.78 -30.04 0.94
N VAL A 52 -25.06 -29.90 0.65
CA VAL A 52 -26.19 -30.50 1.40
C VAL A 52 -26.85 -31.60 0.56
N TYR A 53 -27.31 -32.64 1.24
CA TYR A 53 -28.17 -33.65 0.61
C TYR A 53 -29.62 -33.28 0.80
N ASP A 54 -30.32 -33.06 -0.30
CA ASP A 54 -31.78 -32.80 -0.29
C ASP A 54 -32.53 -34.12 -0.40
N ARG A 55 -33.35 -34.39 0.63
CA ARG A 55 -34.10 -35.64 0.73
C ARG A 55 -35.31 -35.68 -0.21
N PHE A 56 -35.89 -34.54 -0.57
CA PHE A 56 -37.02 -34.45 -1.47
C PHE A 56 -36.60 -34.73 -2.92
N GLU A 57 -35.49 -34.12 -3.33
CA GLU A 57 -34.93 -34.29 -4.67
C GLU A 57 -34.06 -35.55 -4.79
N ASN A 58 -33.76 -36.23 -3.69
CA ASN A 58 -32.82 -37.37 -3.60
C ASN A 58 -31.48 -37.06 -4.27
N ALA A 59 -30.94 -35.83 -4.04
CA ALA A 59 -29.83 -35.30 -4.74
C ALA A 59 -28.97 -34.41 -3.83
N TYR A 60 -27.71 -34.20 -4.22
CA TYR A 60 -26.84 -33.24 -3.59
C TYR A 60 -26.99 -31.88 -4.25
N ARG A 61 -26.93 -30.82 -3.45
CA ARG A 61 -26.86 -29.44 -3.92
C ARG A 61 -25.76 -28.70 -3.23
N LEU A 62 -25.18 -27.75 -3.93
CA LEU A 62 -24.28 -26.77 -3.36
C LEU A 62 -25.08 -25.56 -2.93
N ASN A 63 -25.07 -25.27 -1.63
CA ASN A 63 -25.80 -24.15 -1.04
C ASN A 63 -24.93 -22.89 -1.25
N ASN A 64 -25.18 -22.15 -2.33
CA ASN A 64 -24.39 -20.97 -2.68
C ASN A 64 -25.18 -19.70 -2.35
N THR A 65 -25.24 -19.33 -1.07
CA THR A 65 -25.95 -18.11 -0.67
C THR A 65 -25.10 -16.84 -0.80
N ASP A 66 -23.77 -16.93 -0.75
CA ASP A 66 -22.93 -15.73 -0.58
C ASP A 66 -21.83 -15.53 -1.63
N GLY A 67 -21.67 -16.41 -2.61
CA GLY A 67 -20.62 -16.29 -3.64
C GLY A 67 -19.17 -16.38 -3.08
N THR A 68 -19.00 -17.03 -1.93
CA THR A 68 -17.74 -17.09 -1.18
C THR A 68 -16.89 -18.34 -1.46
N TYR A 69 -17.07 -18.98 -2.62
CA TYR A 69 -16.32 -20.20 -2.92
C TYR A 69 -14.95 -19.92 -3.51
N GLU A 70 -13.95 -20.62 -2.99
CA GLU A 70 -12.59 -20.63 -3.53
C GLU A 70 -12.56 -21.18 -4.96
N LEU A 71 -11.77 -20.57 -5.82
CA LEU A 71 -11.54 -21.07 -7.17
C LEU A 71 -10.61 -22.29 -7.11
N PRO A 72 -10.95 -23.39 -7.78
CA PRO A 72 -10.14 -24.60 -7.78
C PRO A 72 -8.71 -24.32 -8.23
N GLY A 73 -7.76 -24.76 -7.42
CA GLY A 73 -6.32 -24.64 -7.71
C GLY A 73 -5.65 -23.36 -7.24
N LEU A 74 -6.40 -22.35 -6.74
CA LEU A 74 -5.81 -21.10 -6.26
C LEU A 74 -6.09 -20.78 -4.80
N MET A 75 -7.00 -21.44 -4.14
CA MET A 75 -7.45 -21.15 -2.76
C MET A 75 -7.96 -19.68 -2.58
N PHE A 76 -8.45 -19.05 -3.65
CA PHE A 76 -8.96 -17.68 -3.61
C PHE A 76 -10.43 -17.64 -3.99
N THR A 77 -11.21 -16.87 -3.26
CA THR A 77 -12.58 -16.52 -3.62
C THR A 77 -12.58 -15.45 -4.73
N HIS A 78 -13.72 -15.29 -5.40
CA HIS A 78 -13.94 -14.20 -6.36
C HIS A 78 -13.59 -12.82 -5.78
N LYS A 79 -14.00 -12.56 -4.52
CA LYS A 79 -13.74 -11.29 -3.83
C LYS A 79 -12.25 -11.08 -3.57
N GLU A 80 -11.52 -12.13 -3.21
CA GLU A 80 -10.07 -12.06 -3.00
C GLU A 80 -9.30 -11.84 -4.29
N LEU A 81 -9.71 -12.47 -5.39
CA LEU A 81 -9.11 -12.21 -6.72
C LEU A 81 -9.35 -10.79 -7.19
N LEU A 82 -10.57 -10.27 -7.00
CA LEU A 82 -10.89 -8.87 -7.30
C LEU A 82 -10.04 -7.92 -6.44
N ALA A 83 -9.87 -8.23 -5.16
CA ALA A 83 -9.00 -7.46 -4.26
C ALA A 83 -7.54 -7.51 -4.72
N LEU A 84 -7.01 -8.68 -5.07
CA LEU A 84 -5.64 -8.85 -5.57
C LEU A 84 -5.41 -8.07 -6.87
N LEU A 85 -6.35 -8.11 -7.82
CA LEU A 85 -6.27 -7.32 -9.05
C LEU A 85 -6.33 -5.82 -8.78
N THR A 86 -7.20 -5.41 -7.84
CA THR A 86 -7.29 -3.99 -7.45
C THR A 86 -5.97 -3.51 -6.84
N ILE A 87 -5.39 -4.28 -5.90
CA ILE A 87 -4.10 -3.99 -5.29
C ILE A 87 -3.00 -3.95 -6.36
N HIS A 88 -2.98 -4.94 -7.27
CA HIS A 88 -2.02 -4.97 -8.37
C HIS A 88 -2.10 -3.70 -9.23
N ASN A 89 -3.30 -3.28 -9.62
CA ASN A 89 -3.51 -2.07 -10.41
C ASN A 89 -3.04 -0.82 -9.64
N MET A 90 -3.38 -0.72 -8.35
CA MET A 90 -2.93 0.40 -7.51
C MET A 90 -1.40 0.46 -7.43
N ILE A 91 -0.73 -0.69 -7.23
CA ILE A 91 0.74 -0.76 -7.19
C ILE A 91 1.34 -0.36 -8.56
N THR A 92 0.75 -0.83 -9.65
CA THR A 92 1.22 -0.50 -11.01
C THR A 92 1.03 0.98 -11.33
N GLU A 93 -0.06 1.60 -10.86
CA GLU A 93 -0.27 3.04 -11.03
C GLU A 93 0.65 3.87 -10.14
N LEU A 94 0.93 3.42 -8.90
CA LEU A 94 1.89 4.08 -8.02
C LEU A 94 3.29 4.14 -8.66
N GLU A 95 3.75 3.03 -9.24
CA GLU A 95 5.03 2.97 -9.93
C GLU A 95 5.03 1.91 -11.05
N PRO A 96 4.73 2.30 -12.30
CA PRO A 96 4.57 1.37 -13.43
C PRO A 96 5.78 0.48 -13.73
N GLY A 97 6.98 0.90 -13.33
CA GLY A 97 8.22 0.17 -13.60
C GLY A 97 8.68 -0.74 -12.47
N LEU A 98 8.10 -0.63 -11.28
CA LEU A 98 8.65 -1.30 -10.10
C LEU A 98 8.46 -2.81 -10.11
N LEU A 99 7.23 -3.23 -10.21
CA LEU A 99 6.82 -4.64 -10.16
C LEU A 99 6.08 -5.07 -11.42
N GLY A 100 5.66 -4.12 -12.26
CA GLY A 100 4.84 -4.38 -13.43
C GLY A 100 5.32 -5.55 -14.28
N PRO A 101 6.56 -5.54 -14.78
CA PRO A 101 7.06 -6.64 -15.63
C PRO A 101 7.15 -7.99 -14.92
N LYS A 102 7.43 -8.01 -13.61
CA LYS A 102 7.52 -9.24 -12.80
C LYS A 102 6.15 -9.77 -12.37
N LEU A 103 5.17 -8.89 -12.20
CA LEU A 103 3.81 -9.25 -11.79
C LEU A 103 2.83 -9.42 -12.96
N GLN A 104 3.20 -8.97 -14.17
CA GLN A 104 2.36 -9.09 -15.35
C GLN A 104 1.90 -10.53 -15.62
N PRO A 105 2.75 -11.58 -15.55
CA PRO A 105 2.30 -12.96 -15.74
C PRO A 105 1.27 -13.41 -14.69
N LEU A 106 1.38 -12.90 -13.47
CA LEU A 106 0.40 -13.17 -12.41
C LEU A 106 -0.93 -12.47 -12.72
N GLN A 107 -0.87 -11.21 -13.15
CA GLN A 107 -2.05 -10.43 -13.54
C GLN A 107 -2.82 -11.10 -14.67
N GLU A 108 -2.12 -11.55 -15.73
CA GLU A 108 -2.72 -12.25 -16.86
C GLU A 108 -3.43 -13.53 -16.40
N ARG A 109 -2.79 -14.35 -15.57
CA ARG A 109 -3.40 -15.57 -15.00
C ARG A 109 -4.64 -15.27 -14.15
N LEU A 110 -4.58 -14.23 -13.32
CA LEU A 110 -5.72 -13.81 -12.48
C LEU A 110 -6.87 -13.29 -13.34
N ALA A 111 -6.55 -12.55 -14.40
CA ALA A 111 -7.54 -12.05 -15.36
C ALA A 111 -8.21 -13.19 -16.14
N ASP A 112 -7.43 -14.17 -16.62
CA ASP A 112 -7.94 -15.36 -17.33
C ASP A 112 -8.87 -16.18 -16.44
N LEU A 113 -8.52 -16.35 -15.17
CA LEU A 113 -9.34 -17.06 -14.21
C LEU A 113 -10.67 -16.37 -13.94
N LEU A 114 -10.67 -15.04 -13.79
CA LEU A 114 -11.90 -14.26 -13.66
C LEU A 114 -12.75 -14.29 -14.94
N ALA A 115 -12.10 -14.23 -16.11
CA ALA A 115 -12.79 -14.34 -17.39
C ALA A 115 -13.47 -15.69 -17.57
N SER A 116 -12.85 -16.80 -17.11
CA SER A 116 -13.46 -18.13 -17.13
C SER A 116 -14.74 -18.24 -16.29
N GLU A 117 -14.89 -17.36 -15.30
CA GLU A 117 -16.06 -17.25 -14.44
C GLU A 117 -17.05 -16.13 -14.88
N GLY A 118 -16.82 -15.53 -16.06
CA GLY A 118 -17.69 -14.50 -16.63
C GLY A 118 -17.46 -13.09 -16.06
N VAL A 119 -16.37 -12.86 -15.33
CA VAL A 119 -16.02 -11.54 -14.77
C VAL A 119 -14.98 -10.84 -15.64
N ASP A 120 -15.34 -9.68 -16.16
CA ASP A 120 -14.42 -8.83 -16.93
C ASP A 120 -13.44 -8.09 -16.02
N ALA A 121 -12.23 -8.65 -15.87
CA ALA A 121 -11.15 -8.03 -15.12
C ALA A 121 -10.75 -6.64 -15.66
N SER A 122 -10.91 -6.40 -16.97
CA SER A 122 -10.60 -5.11 -17.60
C SER A 122 -11.56 -4.00 -17.17
N ALA A 123 -12.80 -4.36 -16.82
CA ALA A 123 -13.76 -3.39 -16.31
C ALA A 123 -13.37 -2.81 -14.95
N LEU A 124 -12.63 -3.57 -14.13
CA LEU A 124 -12.12 -3.13 -12.83
C LEU A 124 -10.98 -2.13 -12.98
N THR A 125 -10.00 -2.42 -13.85
CA THR A 125 -8.86 -1.53 -14.10
C THR A 125 -9.29 -0.16 -14.60
N LYS A 126 -10.40 -0.10 -15.36
CA LYS A 126 -10.96 1.16 -15.85
C LYS A 126 -11.74 1.95 -14.79
N ARG A 127 -12.15 1.33 -13.70
CA ARG A 127 -13.00 1.94 -12.66
C ARG A 127 -12.24 2.39 -11.42
N VAL A 128 -11.02 1.92 -11.22
CA VAL A 128 -10.14 2.32 -10.13
C VAL A 128 -8.94 3.02 -10.72
N ARG A 129 -8.74 4.28 -10.39
CA ARG A 129 -7.68 5.13 -10.93
C ARG A 129 -7.01 5.89 -9.81
N ALA A 130 -5.68 5.84 -9.71
CA ALA A 130 -4.89 6.74 -8.88
C ALA A 130 -4.57 8.02 -9.67
N VAL A 131 -4.82 9.18 -9.05
CA VAL A 131 -4.47 10.49 -9.64
C VAL A 131 -3.34 11.09 -8.81
N HIS A 132 -2.22 11.31 -9.44
CA HIS A 132 -1.03 11.86 -8.80
C HIS A 132 -0.93 13.37 -8.94
N ALA A 133 -0.48 14.04 -7.89
CA ALA A 133 -0.22 15.48 -7.88
C ALA A 133 1.23 15.74 -7.44
N GLY A 134 2.07 16.16 -8.37
CA GLY A 134 3.48 16.47 -8.06
C GLY A 134 4.41 15.25 -8.01
N LYS A 135 4.06 14.14 -8.65
CA LYS A 135 4.92 12.96 -8.79
C LYS A 135 6.23 13.31 -9.49
N ARG A 136 7.34 12.92 -8.88
CA ARG A 136 8.67 13.07 -9.48
C ARG A 136 8.99 11.86 -10.35
N ARG A 137 9.70 12.09 -11.45
CA ARG A 137 10.14 11.00 -12.33
C ARG A 137 11.24 10.20 -11.65
N LEU A 138 11.06 8.89 -11.59
CA LEU A 138 12.06 7.95 -11.10
C LEU A 138 12.84 7.36 -12.28
N GLU A 139 14.13 7.14 -12.08
CA GLU A 139 14.92 6.30 -12.95
C GLU A 139 14.70 4.84 -12.53
N LEU A 140 14.01 4.08 -13.38
CA LEU A 140 13.57 2.71 -13.07
C LEU A 140 14.71 1.77 -12.70
N LYS A 141 15.87 1.91 -13.39
CA LYS A 141 17.05 1.07 -13.10
C LYS A 141 17.57 1.31 -11.68
N SER A 142 17.73 2.56 -11.27
CA SER A 142 18.17 2.92 -9.93
C SER A 142 17.20 2.44 -8.86
N PHE A 143 15.89 2.56 -9.12
CA PHE A 143 14.87 2.06 -8.22
C PHE A 143 14.93 0.53 -8.05
N GLN A 144 15.09 -0.23 -9.14
CA GLN A 144 15.16 -1.69 -9.09
C GLN A 144 16.39 -2.16 -8.31
N VAL A 145 17.57 -1.60 -8.58
CA VAL A 145 18.81 -1.93 -7.85
C VAL A 145 18.62 -1.66 -6.35
N LEU A 146 17.99 -0.54 -6.02
CA LEU A 146 17.75 -0.14 -4.64
C LEU A 146 16.75 -1.07 -3.93
N ALA A 147 15.67 -1.44 -4.60
CA ALA A 147 14.68 -2.39 -4.08
C ALA A 147 15.30 -3.78 -3.87
N GLU A 148 16.07 -4.28 -4.84
CA GLU A 148 16.78 -5.56 -4.74
C GLU A 148 17.77 -5.55 -3.57
N ALA A 149 18.61 -4.52 -3.47
CA ALA A 149 19.58 -4.41 -2.38
C ALA A 149 18.91 -4.32 -1.00
N THR A 150 17.76 -3.67 -0.92
CA THR A 150 16.96 -3.60 0.33
C THR A 150 16.48 -5.00 0.75
N LEU A 151 15.96 -5.79 -0.19
CA LEU A 151 15.48 -7.15 0.07
C LEU A 151 16.62 -8.14 0.35
N GLU A 152 17.71 -8.05 -0.41
CA GLU A 152 18.89 -8.90 -0.28
C GLU A 152 19.81 -8.49 0.87
N ARG A 153 19.48 -7.41 1.58
CA ARG A 153 20.27 -6.88 2.69
C ARG A 153 21.71 -6.60 2.30
N LYS A 154 21.90 -5.89 1.19
CA LYS A 154 23.21 -5.46 0.66
C LYS A 154 23.40 -3.94 0.77
N GLN A 155 24.67 -3.52 0.87
CA GLN A 155 25.03 -2.10 0.83
C GLN A 155 24.91 -1.56 -0.60
N LEU A 156 24.72 -0.25 -0.69
CA LEU A 156 24.66 0.49 -1.94
C LEU A 156 25.68 1.61 -1.93
N HIS A 157 26.37 1.77 -3.06
CA HIS A 157 27.12 2.98 -3.38
C HIS A 157 26.23 3.91 -4.19
N VAL A 158 25.94 5.10 -3.67
CA VAL A 158 24.98 6.02 -4.29
C VAL A 158 25.56 7.40 -4.51
N THR A 159 25.25 7.99 -5.66
CA THR A 159 25.44 9.42 -5.94
C THR A 159 24.08 10.09 -5.74
N HIS A 160 23.99 10.98 -4.76
CA HIS A 160 22.75 11.65 -4.37
C HIS A 160 22.85 13.17 -4.50
N PHE A 161 21.90 13.78 -5.18
CA PHE A 161 21.76 15.22 -5.30
C PHE A 161 20.89 15.79 -4.15
N ASN A 162 21.49 16.58 -3.28
CA ASN A 162 20.79 17.26 -2.19
C ASN A 162 20.21 18.58 -2.69
N ARG A 163 18.90 18.61 -2.97
CA ARG A 163 18.22 19.81 -3.49
C ARG A 163 18.27 21.01 -2.54
N GLY A 164 18.21 20.75 -1.23
CA GLY A 164 18.22 21.84 -0.24
C GLY A 164 19.56 22.57 -0.14
N ARG A 165 20.67 21.91 -0.52
CA ARG A 165 22.01 22.47 -0.52
C ARG A 165 22.57 22.70 -1.91
N ASN A 166 21.87 22.24 -2.94
CA ASN A 166 22.33 22.24 -4.33
C ASN A 166 23.70 21.54 -4.50
N GLU A 167 23.88 20.39 -3.82
CA GLU A 167 25.14 19.66 -3.78
C GLU A 167 24.94 18.19 -4.15
N THR A 168 25.86 17.66 -4.96
CA THR A 168 25.94 16.22 -5.22
C THR A 168 26.92 15.57 -4.25
N THR A 169 26.52 14.46 -3.67
CA THR A 169 27.35 13.73 -2.70
C THR A 169 27.35 12.25 -3.00
N VAL A 170 28.51 11.62 -2.85
CA VAL A 170 28.71 10.17 -2.97
C VAL A 170 28.74 9.55 -1.58
N ARG A 171 28.06 8.41 -1.42
CA ARG A 171 27.89 7.77 -0.11
C ARG A 171 27.68 6.27 -0.24
N ASP A 172 28.16 5.53 0.76
CA ASP A 172 27.72 4.17 1.01
C ASP A 172 26.56 4.18 2.01
N ILE A 173 25.50 3.46 1.67
CA ILE A 173 24.29 3.36 2.49
C ILE A 173 23.90 1.89 2.69
N SER A 174 23.32 1.57 3.84
CA SER A 174 22.66 0.30 4.09
C SER A 174 21.14 0.53 4.11
N PRO A 175 20.43 0.20 3.04
CA PRO A 175 18.99 0.41 2.96
C PRO A 175 18.26 -0.43 4.02
N GLN A 176 17.29 0.17 4.69
CA GLN A 176 16.47 -0.49 5.71
C GLN A 176 15.05 -0.74 5.19
N GLN A 177 14.42 0.27 4.60
CA GLN A 177 13.06 0.20 4.07
C GLN A 177 12.84 1.20 2.94
N LEU A 178 11.89 0.86 2.04
CA LEU A 178 11.36 1.77 1.03
C LEU A 178 10.09 2.42 1.57
N VAL A 179 9.97 3.72 1.38
CA VAL A 179 8.83 4.51 1.86
C VAL A 179 8.21 5.27 0.70
N HIS A 180 6.91 5.06 0.45
CA HIS A 180 6.14 5.90 -0.46
C HIS A 180 5.44 6.98 0.35
N TYR A 181 5.74 8.25 0.03
CA TYR A 181 5.18 9.39 0.73
C TYR A 181 4.86 10.54 -0.25
N ARG A 182 3.62 11.00 -0.25
CA ARG A 182 3.13 12.09 -1.10
C ARG A 182 3.56 11.94 -2.56
N ASP A 183 3.17 10.84 -3.19
CA ASP A 183 3.48 10.49 -4.58
C ASP A 183 4.98 10.34 -4.92
N ASN A 184 5.85 10.27 -3.92
CA ASN A 184 7.27 10.11 -4.13
C ASN A 184 7.86 8.98 -3.29
N TRP A 185 8.92 8.37 -3.81
CA TRP A 185 9.61 7.27 -3.16
C TRP A 185 10.87 7.75 -2.44
N TYR A 186 11.07 7.19 -1.27
CA TYR A 186 12.22 7.41 -0.41
C TYR A 186 12.81 6.08 0.02
N VAL A 187 14.07 6.09 0.41
CA VAL A 187 14.73 4.99 1.11
C VAL A 187 15.24 5.49 2.44
N ASP A 188 14.79 4.85 3.52
CA ASP A 188 15.42 5.02 4.81
C ASP A 188 16.61 4.09 4.89
N ALA A 189 17.78 4.65 5.16
CA ALA A 189 19.02 3.93 5.13
C ALA A 189 19.98 4.41 6.22
N TRP A 190 20.83 3.50 6.70
CA TRP A 190 21.99 3.88 7.48
C TRP A 190 23.04 4.48 6.54
N CYS A 191 23.40 5.72 6.76
CA CYS A 191 24.46 6.41 6.01
C CYS A 191 25.81 6.17 6.67
N HIS A 192 26.70 5.40 6.04
CA HIS A 192 28.02 5.09 6.59
C HIS A 192 28.92 6.33 6.77
N LYS A 193 28.74 7.35 5.92
CA LYS A 193 29.50 8.62 6.03
C LYS A 193 29.07 9.46 7.22
N ARG A 194 27.80 9.37 7.65
CA ARG A 194 27.24 10.18 8.74
C ARG A 194 26.94 9.37 10.00
N GLU A 195 27.12 8.07 9.92
CA GLU A 195 26.89 7.10 11.01
C GLU A 195 25.51 7.25 11.68
N ARG A 196 24.48 7.46 10.85
CA ARG A 196 23.08 7.59 11.32
C ARG A 196 22.09 7.20 10.24
N LEU A 197 20.84 6.96 10.65
CA LEU A 197 19.70 6.82 9.74
C LEU A 197 19.39 8.15 9.04
N GLN A 198 19.05 8.06 7.77
CA GLN A 198 18.62 9.18 6.93
C GLN A 198 17.64 8.69 5.86
N SER A 199 16.64 9.51 5.53
CA SER A 199 15.82 9.33 4.33
C SER A 199 16.49 9.97 3.13
N PHE A 200 16.54 9.25 2.03
CA PHE A 200 17.00 9.72 0.73
C PHE A 200 15.86 9.68 -0.27
N SER A 201 15.59 10.78 -0.95
CA SER A 201 14.65 10.80 -2.07
C SER A 201 15.23 10.00 -3.23
N ILE A 202 14.52 8.98 -3.70
CA ILE A 202 15.05 8.03 -4.69
C ILE A 202 15.24 8.72 -6.05
N ASP A 203 14.34 9.64 -6.41
CA ASP A 203 14.44 10.45 -7.63
C ASP A 203 15.65 11.43 -7.64
N ALA A 204 16.30 11.61 -6.50
CA ALA A 204 17.53 12.37 -6.38
C ALA A 204 18.81 11.50 -6.39
N ILE A 205 18.66 10.18 -6.48
CA ILE A 205 19.78 9.25 -6.65
C ILE A 205 20.05 9.11 -8.14
N THR A 206 21.17 9.66 -8.60
CA THR A 206 21.57 9.68 -10.01
C THR A 206 22.40 8.47 -10.42
N GLN A 207 23.06 7.82 -9.46
CA GLN A 207 23.79 6.57 -9.66
C GLN A 207 23.59 5.68 -8.44
N CYS A 208 23.40 4.39 -8.69
CA CYS A 208 23.18 3.40 -7.65
C CYS A 208 23.84 2.08 -8.05
N GLU A 209 24.77 1.62 -7.24
CA GLU A 209 25.50 0.37 -7.45
C GLU A 209 25.41 -0.51 -6.20
N LYS A 210 25.03 -1.77 -6.39
CA LYS A 210 24.98 -2.77 -5.32
C LYS A 210 26.40 -3.26 -4.98
N LEU A 211 26.79 -3.12 -3.72
CA LEU A 211 28.07 -3.60 -3.21
C LEU A 211 27.94 -5.06 -2.73
N ASP A 212 29.02 -5.82 -2.87
CA ASP A 212 29.09 -7.16 -2.28
C ASP A 212 29.47 -7.13 -0.79
N LYS A 213 28.74 -6.31 -0.05
CA LYS A 213 28.88 -6.13 1.40
C LYS A 213 27.50 -6.27 2.05
N PRO A 214 27.39 -6.96 3.19
CA PRO A 214 26.12 -7.04 3.93
C PRO A 214 25.72 -5.64 4.43
N ALA A 215 24.43 -5.34 4.37
CA ALA A 215 23.90 -4.12 4.93
C ALA A 215 24.07 -4.11 6.46
N LYS A 216 24.32 -2.95 7.04
CA LYS A 216 24.24 -2.77 8.49
C LYS A 216 22.78 -2.84 8.90
N GLU A 217 22.46 -3.80 9.77
CA GLU A 217 21.12 -3.94 10.34
C GLU A 217 20.89 -2.87 11.41
N VAL A 218 19.70 -2.27 11.37
CA VAL A 218 19.20 -1.37 12.39
C VAL A 218 17.92 -1.95 12.96
N ASN A 219 17.78 -1.94 14.28
CA ASN A 219 16.61 -2.46 14.96
C ASN A 219 15.35 -1.69 14.49
N GLN A 220 14.27 -2.43 14.21
CA GLN A 220 13.01 -1.86 13.72
C GLN A 220 12.46 -0.76 14.66
N LYS A 221 12.58 -0.95 15.96
CA LYS A 221 12.17 0.05 16.94
C LYS A 221 12.96 1.35 16.78
N ALA A 222 14.28 1.27 16.57
CA ALA A 222 15.13 2.45 16.35
C ALA A 222 14.77 3.15 15.01
N ILE A 223 14.38 2.38 13.98
CA ILE A 223 13.89 2.96 12.73
C ILE A 223 12.59 3.72 12.98
N GLN A 224 11.63 3.14 13.69
CA GLN A 224 10.37 3.80 14.02
C GLN A 224 10.59 5.08 14.84
N GLU A 225 11.40 5.01 15.90
CA GLU A 225 11.67 6.16 16.77
C GLU A 225 12.40 7.30 16.01
N GLN A 226 13.33 6.97 15.12
CA GLN A 226 14.13 7.98 14.41
C GLN A 226 13.52 8.47 13.10
N MET A 227 12.67 7.68 12.44
CA MET A 227 12.17 8.01 11.11
C MET A 227 10.66 8.28 11.07
N GLN A 228 9.90 7.83 12.07
CA GLN A 228 8.44 7.87 12.06
C GLN A 228 7.81 8.58 13.26
N SER A 229 8.61 9.10 14.20
CA SER A 229 8.10 9.74 15.42
C SER A 229 7.66 11.19 15.24
N GLY A 230 7.94 11.81 14.10
CA GLY A 230 7.58 13.20 13.80
C GLY A 230 6.80 13.32 12.52
N TYR A 231 6.10 14.43 12.36
CA TYR A 231 5.33 14.75 11.16
C TYR A 231 6.19 14.76 9.90
N GLY A 232 5.75 14.02 8.88
CA GLY A 232 6.33 14.03 7.55
C GLY A 232 7.48 13.06 7.34
N ILE A 233 8.18 13.22 6.20
CA ILE A 233 9.26 12.32 5.77
C ILE A 233 10.63 12.70 6.35
N PHE A 234 10.79 13.90 6.90
CA PHE A 234 12.04 14.31 7.52
C PHE A 234 12.14 13.74 8.95
N GLY A 235 12.60 12.49 9.03
CA GLY A 235 12.75 11.76 10.28
C GLY A 235 13.59 12.49 11.33
N GLY A 236 13.38 12.11 12.57
CA GLY A 236 14.01 12.60 13.77
C GLY A 236 13.05 12.40 14.93
N GLU A 237 13.59 12.27 16.13
CA GLU A 237 12.76 12.27 17.34
C GLU A 237 11.89 13.52 17.39
N ALA A 238 10.59 13.36 17.59
CA ALA A 238 9.66 14.47 17.73
C ALA A 238 10.01 15.29 18.97
N ARG A 239 10.56 16.48 18.77
CA ARG A 239 11.01 17.38 19.86
C ARG A 239 10.07 18.52 20.12
N TYR A 240 9.19 18.79 19.17
CA TYR A 240 8.30 19.96 19.21
C TYR A 240 6.88 19.55 18.93
N TRP A 241 5.94 20.33 19.45
CA TRP A 241 4.53 20.22 19.14
C TRP A 241 4.07 21.50 18.46
N ALA A 242 3.51 21.37 17.28
CA ALA A 242 2.83 22.47 16.62
C ALA A 242 1.38 22.51 17.06
N LYS A 243 0.87 23.69 17.33
CA LYS A 243 -0.55 23.93 17.59
C LYS A 243 -1.08 24.84 16.49
N LEU A 244 -1.98 24.29 15.68
CA LEU A 244 -2.55 24.93 14.51
C LEU A 244 -4.04 25.15 14.74
N LYS A 245 -4.54 26.36 14.45
CA LYS A 245 -5.97 26.66 14.50
C LYS A 245 -6.48 26.87 13.08
N PHE A 246 -7.47 26.10 12.68
CA PHE A 246 -8.12 26.19 11.38
C PHE A 246 -9.43 26.97 11.45
N SER A 247 -9.75 27.69 10.38
CA SER A 247 -11.03 28.38 10.22
C SER A 247 -12.20 27.40 10.31
N PRO A 248 -13.42 27.85 10.65
CA PRO A 248 -14.61 26.99 10.68
C PRO A 248 -14.91 26.35 9.32
N GLU A 249 -14.58 27.02 8.24
CA GLU A 249 -14.73 26.48 6.91
C GLU A 249 -13.76 25.31 6.68
N ARG A 250 -12.47 25.50 6.95
CA ARG A 250 -11.44 24.50 6.75
C ARG A 250 -11.55 23.33 7.71
N ALA A 251 -12.03 23.55 8.91
CA ALA A 251 -12.26 22.54 9.93
C ALA A 251 -13.09 21.35 9.42
N ARG A 252 -14.03 21.59 8.49
CA ARG A 252 -14.91 20.54 7.92
C ARG A 252 -14.14 19.42 7.23
N TRP A 253 -12.96 19.70 6.70
CA TRP A 253 -12.07 18.71 6.06
C TRP A 253 -11.01 18.22 7.03
N VAL A 254 -10.29 19.12 7.67
CA VAL A 254 -9.12 18.78 8.50
C VAL A 254 -9.50 17.91 9.70
N GLN A 255 -10.71 18.04 10.25
CA GLN A 255 -11.17 17.20 11.36
C GLN A 255 -11.27 15.70 11.00
N ALA A 256 -11.38 15.36 9.72
CA ALA A 256 -11.42 13.99 9.22
C ALA A 256 -10.03 13.48 8.80
N GLU A 257 -9.00 14.34 8.85
CA GLU A 257 -7.64 13.97 8.46
C GLU A 257 -6.83 13.48 9.66
N GLU A 258 -6.04 12.45 9.44
CA GLU A 258 -5.01 12.00 10.38
C GLU A 258 -3.65 12.45 9.89
N TRP A 259 -3.06 13.44 10.57
CA TRP A 259 -1.76 13.99 10.24
C TRP A 259 -0.63 13.23 10.96
N HIS A 260 -0.92 12.71 12.15
CA HIS A 260 0.00 11.91 12.95
C HIS A 260 -0.77 11.02 13.93
N PRO A 261 -0.34 9.78 14.20
CA PRO A 261 -1.03 8.89 15.16
C PRO A 261 -1.22 9.50 16.55
N ASP A 262 -0.25 10.29 17.01
CA ASP A 262 -0.29 10.94 18.32
C ASP A 262 -0.91 12.34 18.29
N GLN A 263 -1.54 12.76 17.19
CA GLN A 263 -2.16 14.06 17.10
C GLN A 263 -3.23 14.26 18.18
N LYS A 264 -3.36 15.51 18.64
CA LYS A 264 -4.44 15.93 19.53
C LYS A 264 -5.29 16.97 18.84
N SER A 265 -6.59 16.95 19.07
CA SER A 265 -7.48 17.86 18.37
C SER A 265 -8.63 18.34 19.25
N THR A 266 -9.16 19.50 18.91
CA THR A 266 -10.31 20.09 19.60
C THR A 266 -11.16 20.88 18.59
N LEU A 267 -12.43 20.54 18.48
CA LEU A 267 -13.43 21.34 17.76
C LEU A 267 -14.04 22.35 18.74
N HIS A 268 -14.01 23.61 18.37
CA HIS A 268 -14.52 24.70 19.21
C HIS A 268 -15.99 25.06 18.91
N PRO A 269 -16.70 25.71 19.86
CA PRO A 269 -18.11 26.09 19.64
C PRO A 269 -18.33 27.04 18.47
N ASP A 270 -17.32 27.85 18.11
CA ASP A 270 -17.33 28.74 16.95
C ASP A 270 -17.12 28.01 15.61
N GLY A 271 -16.97 26.68 15.65
CA GLY A 271 -16.68 25.82 14.48
C GLY A 271 -15.22 25.80 14.09
N SER A 272 -14.33 26.56 14.72
CA SER A 272 -12.89 26.47 14.49
C SER A 272 -12.33 25.16 15.06
N TYR A 273 -11.21 24.69 14.50
CA TYR A 273 -10.58 23.43 14.88
C TYR A 273 -9.12 23.63 15.22
N THR A 274 -8.73 23.14 16.40
CA THR A 274 -7.34 23.15 16.82
C THR A 274 -6.75 21.75 16.64
N LEU A 275 -5.61 21.66 15.97
CA LEU A 275 -4.83 20.45 15.76
C LEU A 275 -3.45 20.63 16.38
N GLU A 276 -3.04 19.67 17.20
CA GLU A 276 -1.68 19.59 17.77
C GLU A 276 -0.96 18.39 17.17
N VAL A 277 0.22 18.64 16.56
CA VAL A 277 0.98 17.61 15.83
C VAL A 277 2.44 17.62 16.30
N PRO A 278 3.00 16.45 16.65
CA PRO A 278 4.42 16.33 17.00
C PRO A 278 5.29 16.42 15.73
N TYR A 279 6.40 17.14 15.77
CA TYR A 279 7.32 17.24 14.65
C TYR A 279 8.78 17.34 15.09
N SER A 280 9.68 16.94 14.20
CA SER A 280 11.13 17.06 14.37
C SER A 280 11.72 18.17 13.49
N ASP A 281 11.22 18.31 12.27
CA ASP A 281 11.65 19.29 11.27
C ASP A 281 10.45 20.11 10.78
N ALA A 282 10.59 21.43 10.81
CA ALA A 282 9.48 22.31 10.48
C ALA A 282 9.20 22.46 8.98
N ARG A 283 10.12 22.07 8.09
CA ARG A 283 10.05 22.36 6.64
C ARG A 283 8.77 21.85 6.00
N GLU A 284 8.37 20.65 6.33
CA GLU A 284 7.20 20.04 5.72
C GLU A 284 5.91 20.59 6.31
N LEU A 285 5.85 20.67 7.64
CA LEU A 285 4.73 21.25 8.34
C LEU A 285 4.49 22.70 7.95
N LEU A 286 5.58 23.48 7.78
CA LEU A 286 5.49 24.85 7.27
C LEU A 286 4.91 24.87 5.85
N GLY A 287 5.33 23.95 4.97
CA GLY A 287 4.77 23.84 3.62
C GLY A 287 3.25 23.61 3.64
N ASP A 288 2.75 22.77 4.55
CA ASP A 288 1.31 22.54 4.69
C ASP A 288 0.58 23.74 5.27
N VAL A 289 1.16 24.42 6.26
CA VAL A 289 0.62 25.69 6.78
C VAL A 289 0.47 26.69 5.64
N LEU A 290 1.50 26.86 4.82
CA LEU A 290 1.47 27.81 3.69
C LEU A 290 0.41 27.42 2.64
N ARG A 291 0.19 26.13 2.41
CA ARG A 291 -0.85 25.63 1.50
C ARG A 291 -2.26 26.01 1.92
N PHE A 292 -2.52 26.08 3.23
CA PHE A 292 -3.83 26.50 3.74
C PHE A 292 -4.02 28.02 3.76
N GLY A 293 -2.95 28.79 3.60
CA GLY A 293 -3.03 30.25 3.50
C GLY A 293 -3.69 30.90 4.72
N ALA A 294 -4.76 31.66 4.48
CA ALA A 294 -5.50 32.37 5.54
C ALA A 294 -6.36 31.43 6.41
N ASP A 295 -6.56 30.17 6.01
CA ASP A 295 -7.41 29.24 6.73
C ASP A 295 -6.73 28.56 7.92
N VAL A 296 -5.45 28.85 8.17
CA VAL A 296 -4.70 28.27 9.28
C VAL A 296 -3.89 29.33 10.01
N GLU A 297 -3.93 29.29 11.34
CA GLU A 297 -3.08 30.08 12.21
C GLU A 297 -2.18 29.16 13.03
N VAL A 298 -0.87 29.44 13.03
CA VAL A 298 0.09 28.79 13.94
C VAL A 298 0.02 29.44 15.30
N LEU A 299 -0.52 28.74 16.31
CA LEU A 299 -0.60 29.22 17.69
C LEU A 299 0.70 28.98 18.45
N ALA A 300 1.36 27.83 18.20
CA ALA A 300 2.62 27.43 18.81
C ALA A 300 3.41 26.46 17.91
N PRO A 301 4.74 26.37 18.07
CA PRO A 301 5.61 27.21 18.88
C PRO A 301 5.88 28.56 18.19
N LYS A 302 6.42 29.51 18.94
CA LYS A 302 6.76 30.85 18.42
C LYS A 302 7.69 30.81 17.21
N SER A 303 8.63 29.88 17.17
CA SER A 303 9.56 29.70 16.05
C SER A 303 8.84 29.33 14.75
N LEU A 304 7.90 28.36 14.79
CA LEU A 304 7.13 27.97 13.61
C LEU A 304 6.20 29.11 13.15
N ARG A 305 5.58 29.82 14.10
CA ARG A 305 4.77 31.02 13.80
C ARG A 305 5.59 32.10 13.11
N ALA A 306 6.77 32.40 13.61
CA ALA A 306 7.68 33.37 13.00
C ALA A 306 8.07 32.98 11.57
N SER A 307 8.41 31.69 11.34
CA SER A 307 8.73 31.18 10.00
C SER A 307 7.54 31.29 9.04
N ALA A 308 6.32 31.02 9.51
CA ALA A 308 5.11 31.17 8.71
C ALA A 308 4.85 32.65 8.36
N MET A 309 4.96 33.55 9.33
CA MET A 309 4.81 34.99 9.11
C MET A 309 5.85 35.51 8.09
N GLU A 310 7.11 35.12 8.22
CA GLU A 310 8.15 35.52 7.27
C GLU A 310 7.83 35.03 5.85
N ALA A 311 7.40 33.76 5.71
CA ALA A 311 7.05 33.20 4.41
C ALA A 311 5.85 33.90 3.77
N PHE A 312 4.78 34.15 4.54
CA PHE A 312 3.61 34.88 4.05
C PHE A 312 3.94 36.34 3.69
N THR A 313 4.80 37.02 4.46
CA THR A 313 5.26 38.35 4.13
C THR A 313 6.01 38.40 2.82
N LYS A 314 6.99 37.47 2.63
CA LYS A 314 7.73 37.37 1.37
C LYS A 314 6.79 37.04 0.18
N ALA A 315 5.79 36.18 0.39
CA ALA A 315 4.82 35.88 -0.65
C ALA A 315 3.99 37.14 -0.99
N LEU A 316 3.46 37.85 0.00
CA LEU A 316 2.68 39.06 -0.21
C LEU A 316 3.49 40.16 -0.96
N ASP A 317 4.78 40.29 -0.67
CA ASP A 317 5.63 41.30 -1.30
C ASP A 317 5.84 41.01 -2.81
N GLN A 318 5.80 39.73 -3.23
CA GLN A 318 5.86 39.35 -4.66
C GLN A 318 4.60 39.78 -5.44
N TYR A 319 3.45 39.95 -4.76
CA TYR A 319 2.19 40.37 -5.40
C TYR A 319 1.96 41.88 -5.31
N LYS A 320 2.83 42.61 -4.61
CA LYS A 320 2.77 44.10 -4.53
C LYS A 320 3.68 44.76 -5.58
N SER A 321 4.57 43.99 -6.20
CA SER A 321 5.46 44.44 -7.29
C SER A 321 4.76 44.27 -8.62
#